data_94667290ed5429e4b2134b2fe963977e
#
_entry.id   94667290ed5429e4b2134b2fe963977e
#
_cell.length_a   1.000
_cell.length_b   1.000
_cell.length_c   1.000
_cell.angle_alpha   90.00
_cell.angle_beta   90.00
_cell.angle_gamma   90.00
#
_symmetry.space_group_name_H-M   'P 1'
#
loop_
_entity.id
_entity.type
_entity.pdbx_description
1 polymer ?
#
loop_
_entity_poly.entity_id
_entity_poly.type
_entity_poly.pdbx_seq_one_letter_code
_entity_poly.pdbx_strand_id
1 'polypeptide(L)'
;MNLPKFIKDDERLFRLLLGDLFPSLELPISEYGVLQEAVEAELSKSKLQKHEFLMQKIFQFYDSRLTRHCNMLVGDPMGGKSTAWKILAAAQSTLCKRGTEGFQSVTPIVISPKSVELDELYGAYDLATFEWKDGILSTIFKQCSEDEKPTEKWVLFDGPIDAMWIESMNSVMDDNKILTLINGDRIPLTTSMSLVFETQDLRVASPATVSRAGMVYIDAAELGWECYVNSWLDRTFESDEETKELHKNFFTKWVDKVLKFRELSCQQPVPVSDFNAVVTLCSLYDSLCKVETSFRKDSLGGDYASVAEKMFLFALVWSIGATVNDGSRKKFNACLTDIDAIAPATNTAYDFYIDVAKNDFIPWDNRVPVWRPQKTMTFHDMVVPTVDTTRNSYVTDTFMKSKVNVLLIGNTGTGKTILAQSMLKDLPDTFSQLVVNFSAATTSS
;
A
#
# COMPACT_ATOMS: atom_id res chain seq x y z
N MET A 1 6.46 27.70 0.92
CA MET A 1 6.98 26.83 -0.14
C MET A 1 7.94 25.71 0.33
N ASN A 2 8.78 25.90 1.35
CA ASN A 2 9.74 24.87 1.77
C ASN A 2 9.29 23.99 2.94
N LEU A 3 8.36 24.43 3.78
CA LEU A 3 7.81 23.65 4.89
C LEU A 3 7.33 22.23 4.48
N PRO A 4 6.63 22.05 3.35
CA PRO A 4 6.18 20.73 2.94
C PRO A 4 7.29 19.72 2.64
N LYS A 5 8.53 20.19 2.47
CA LYS A 5 9.71 19.38 2.14
C LYS A 5 10.40 18.79 3.37
N PHE A 6 10.11 19.34 4.57
CA PHE A 6 10.79 18.95 5.79
C PHE A 6 10.22 17.68 6.39
N ILE A 7 11.10 16.91 7.03
CA ILE A 7 10.71 15.89 7.99
C ILE A 7 10.29 16.58 9.31
N LYS A 8 9.60 15.88 10.17
CA LYS A 8 9.01 16.43 11.41
C LYS A 8 10.03 17.15 12.31
N ASP A 9 11.19 16.53 12.49
CA ASP A 9 12.24 17.11 13.33
C ASP A 9 12.79 18.42 12.75
N ASP A 10 12.99 18.46 11.43
CA ASP A 10 13.45 19.66 10.73
C ASP A 10 12.37 20.75 10.72
N GLU A 11 11.10 20.40 10.55
CA GLU A 11 9.99 21.35 10.65
C GLU A 11 9.92 21.98 12.04
N ARG A 12 10.05 21.15 13.09
CA ARG A 12 10.08 21.63 14.47
C ARG A 12 11.24 22.61 14.72
N LEU A 13 12.44 22.22 14.28
CA LEU A 13 13.63 23.08 14.40
C LEU A 13 13.45 24.39 13.64
N PHE A 14 12.94 24.33 12.41
CA PHE A 14 12.68 25.51 11.59
C PHE A 14 11.68 26.46 12.25
N ARG A 15 10.59 25.93 12.83
CA ARG A 15 9.59 26.76 13.55
C ARG A 15 10.18 27.42 14.79
N LEU A 16 11.05 26.73 15.54
CA LEU A 16 11.76 27.28 16.68
C LEU A 16 12.68 28.43 16.24
N LEU A 17 13.48 28.23 15.19
CA LEU A 17 14.36 29.25 14.62
C LEU A 17 13.58 30.49 14.14
N LEU A 18 12.42 30.28 13.51
CA LEU A 18 11.55 31.41 13.13
C LEU A 18 11.04 32.19 14.33
N GLY A 19 10.62 31.50 15.40
CA GLY A 19 10.19 32.15 16.63
C GLY A 19 11.30 32.98 17.32
N ASP A 20 12.53 32.46 17.27
CA ASP A 20 13.70 33.16 17.84
C ASP A 20 14.12 34.38 16.99
N LEU A 21 14.06 34.23 15.65
CA LEU A 21 14.44 35.34 14.74
C LEU A 21 13.36 36.42 14.63
N PHE A 22 12.10 36.04 14.80
CA PHE A 22 10.93 36.89 14.64
C PHE A 22 9.95 36.75 15.81
N PRO A 23 10.33 37.13 17.04
CA PRO A 23 9.53 36.84 18.25
C PRO A 23 8.16 37.53 18.28
N SER A 24 7.92 38.50 17.39
CA SER A 24 6.64 39.22 17.31
C SER A 24 5.79 38.81 16.11
N LEU A 25 6.20 37.81 15.33
CA LEU A 25 5.51 37.42 14.13
C LEU A 25 4.62 36.22 14.43
N GLU A 26 3.32 36.44 14.41
CA GLU A 26 2.37 35.34 14.35
C GLU A 26 2.28 34.81 12.89
N LEU A 27 2.60 33.54 12.69
CA LEU A 27 2.47 32.92 11.38
C LEU A 27 0.97 32.85 11.02
N PRO A 28 0.58 33.35 9.83
CA PRO A 28 -0.82 33.25 9.41
C PRO A 28 -1.24 31.79 9.32
N ILE A 29 -2.35 31.45 9.95
CA ILE A 29 -3.00 30.16 9.80
C ILE A 29 -3.80 30.22 8.51
N SER A 30 -3.47 29.38 7.55
CA SER A 30 -4.24 29.25 6.31
C SER A 30 -5.59 28.61 6.63
N GLU A 31 -6.68 29.36 6.38
CA GLU A 31 -8.03 28.84 6.50
C GLU A 31 -8.47 28.33 5.11
N TYR A 32 -8.80 27.05 5.02
CA TYR A 32 -9.20 26.42 3.75
C TYR A 32 -10.72 26.42 3.56
N GLY A 33 -11.51 26.85 4.58
CA GLY A 33 -12.96 27.06 4.48
C GLY A 33 -13.70 25.89 3.82
N VAL A 34 -14.38 26.19 2.72
CA VAL A 34 -15.20 25.20 1.98
C VAL A 34 -14.39 24.02 1.43
N LEU A 35 -13.07 24.20 1.17
CA LEU A 35 -12.23 23.10 0.71
C LEU A 35 -12.01 22.09 1.84
N GLN A 36 -11.79 22.56 3.07
CA GLN A 36 -11.63 21.68 4.23
C GLN A 36 -12.89 20.85 4.46
N GLU A 37 -14.07 21.48 4.42
CA GLU A 37 -15.35 20.76 4.55
C GLU A 37 -15.52 19.70 3.46
N ALA A 38 -15.15 20.01 2.22
CA ALA A 38 -15.23 19.07 1.12
C ALA A 38 -14.26 17.90 1.27
N VAL A 39 -13.03 18.15 1.72
CA VAL A 39 -12.02 17.11 2.01
C VAL A 39 -12.51 16.18 3.13
N GLU A 40 -13.03 16.73 4.22
CA GLU A 40 -13.59 15.97 5.33
C GLU A 40 -14.79 15.11 4.90
N ALA A 41 -15.65 15.65 4.05
CA ALA A 41 -16.79 14.93 3.50
C ALA A 41 -16.34 13.76 2.59
N GLU A 42 -15.33 13.96 1.74
CA GLU A 42 -14.83 12.91 0.85
C GLU A 42 -14.05 11.82 1.64
N LEU A 43 -13.34 12.19 2.71
CA LEU A 43 -12.73 11.22 3.64
C LEU A 43 -13.82 10.33 4.28
N SER A 44 -14.86 10.95 4.82
CA SER A 44 -15.98 10.25 5.45
C SER A 44 -16.71 9.33 4.45
N LYS A 45 -16.97 9.80 3.24
CA LYS A 45 -17.57 9.01 2.16
C LYS A 45 -16.72 7.81 1.75
N SER A 46 -15.39 7.95 1.81
CA SER A 46 -14.43 6.89 1.54
C SER A 46 -14.18 5.99 2.75
N LYS A 47 -14.87 6.22 3.87
CA LYS A 47 -14.68 5.53 5.16
C LYS A 47 -13.21 5.57 5.62
N LEU A 48 -12.56 6.71 5.44
CA LEU A 48 -11.21 6.99 5.90
C LEU A 48 -11.26 7.91 7.12
N GLN A 49 -10.29 7.73 8.00
CA GLN A 49 -10.18 8.55 9.20
C GLN A 49 -9.71 9.97 8.88
N LYS A 50 -10.28 10.93 9.58
CA LYS A 50 -9.78 12.30 9.61
C LYS A 50 -8.53 12.36 10.49
N HIS A 51 -7.36 12.26 9.86
CA HIS A 51 -6.07 12.34 10.54
C HIS A 51 -5.43 13.71 10.27
N GLU A 52 -4.99 14.40 11.32
CA GLU A 52 -4.47 15.78 11.23
C GLU A 52 -3.28 15.88 10.26
N PHE A 53 -2.33 14.96 10.37
CA PHE A 53 -1.19 14.88 9.47
C PHE A 53 -1.61 14.74 7.99
N LEU A 54 -2.54 13.82 7.69
CA LEU A 54 -3.02 13.63 6.31
C LEU A 54 -3.72 14.89 5.79
N MET A 55 -4.56 15.51 6.60
CA MET A 55 -5.22 16.78 6.26
C MET A 55 -4.20 17.87 5.93
N GLN A 56 -3.19 18.04 6.79
CA GLN A 56 -2.11 18.99 6.55
C GLN A 56 -1.39 18.71 5.22
N LYS A 57 -1.08 17.44 4.89
CA LYS A 57 -0.42 17.08 3.64
C LYS A 57 -1.29 17.30 2.41
N ILE A 58 -2.60 17.06 2.51
CA ILE A 58 -3.57 17.39 1.45
C ILE A 58 -3.55 18.89 1.15
N PHE A 59 -3.58 19.75 2.18
CA PHE A 59 -3.57 21.20 1.98
C PHE A 59 -2.20 21.71 1.51
N GLN A 60 -1.10 21.15 2.01
CA GLN A 60 0.24 21.44 1.51
C GLN A 60 0.37 21.09 0.01
N PHE A 61 -0.23 19.98 -0.41
CA PHE A 61 -0.26 19.61 -1.82
C PHE A 61 -1.12 20.58 -2.64
N TYR A 62 -2.28 20.98 -2.13
CA TYR A 62 -3.13 21.99 -2.77
C TYR A 62 -2.36 23.30 -2.97
N ASP A 63 -1.74 23.84 -1.92
CA ASP A 63 -0.96 25.10 -1.98
C ASP A 63 0.24 25.00 -2.94
N SER A 64 0.92 23.86 -2.94
CA SER A 64 2.03 23.59 -3.85
C SER A 64 1.59 23.62 -5.31
N ARG A 65 0.41 23.09 -5.62
CA ARG A 65 -0.18 23.08 -6.97
C ARG A 65 -0.58 24.49 -7.44
N LEU A 66 -1.03 25.36 -6.56
CA LEU A 66 -1.34 26.75 -6.92
C LEU A 66 -0.08 27.53 -7.36
N THR A 67 1.09 27.11 -6.90
CA THR A 67 2.37 27.81 -7.17
C THR A 67 3.22 27.14 -8.22
N ARG A 68 3.06 25.84 -8.42
CA ARG A 68 3.87 25.00 -9.32
C ARG A 68 2.98 24.08 -10.16
N HIS A 69 3.27 24.02 -11.47
CA HIS A 69 2.58 23.12 -12.40
C HIS A 69 3.07 21.67 -12.31
N CYS A 70 4.19 21.43 -11.64
CA CYS A 70 4.81 20.14 -11.42
C CYS A 70 5.01 19.93 -9.92
N ASN A 71 4.49 18.82 -9.38
CA ASN A 71 4.53 18.51 -7.96
C ASN A 71 4.92 17.05 -7.71
N MET A 72 5.70 16.81 -6.66
CA MET A 72 6.14 15.48 -6.24
C MET A 72 5.60 15.16 -4.86
N LEU A 73 4.87 14.06 -4.73
CA LEU A 73 4.51 13.44 -3.46
C LEU A 73 5.55 12.37 -3.17
N VAL A 74 6.36 12.59 -2.15
CA VAL A 74 7.53 11.77 -1.84
C VAL A 74 7.37 11.15 -0.46
N GLY A 75 7.73 9.89 -0.30
CA GLY A 75 7.71 9.19 0.98
C GLY A 75 7.53 7.69 0.82
N ASP A 76 7.68 6.98 1.90
CA ASP A 76 7.59 5.52 1.89
C ASP A 76 6.20 5.02 1.46
N PRO A 77 6.11 3.78 0.97
CA PRO A 77 4.82 3.13 0.74
C PRO A 77 3.93 3.19 1.97
N MET A 78 2.60 3.26 1.76
CA MET A 78 1.58 3.33 2.81
C MET A 78 1.51 4.65 3.61
N GLY A 79 2.31 5.67 3.27
CA GLY A 79 2.24 6.99 3.91
C GLY A 79 1.00 7.82 3.56
N GLY A 80 0.14 7.36 2.65
CA GLY A 80 -1.08 8.08 2.26
C GLY A 80 -0.91 9.01 1.04
N LYS A 81 0.17 8.91 0.27
CA LYS A 81 0.41 9.72 -0.94
C LYS A 81 -0.76 9.65 -1.93
N SER A 82 -1.12 8.44 -2.34
CA SER A 82 -2.24 8.22 -3.25
C SER A 82 -3.58 8.69 -2.65
N THR A 83 -3.76 8.52 -1.35
CA THR A 83 -4.94 9.01 -0.64
C THR A 83 -5.02 10.53 -0.70
N ALA A 84 -3.91 11.22 -0.48
CA ALA A 84 -3.87 12.68 -0.46
C ALA A 84 -4.33 13.28 -1.80
N TRP A 85 -3.77 12.84 -2.93
CA TRP A 85 -4.18 13.40 -4.21
C TRP A 85 -5.58 12.94 -4.64
N LYS A 86 -6.00 11.69 -4.33
CA LYS A 86 -7.34 11.21 -4.67
C LYS A 86 -8.44 11.98 -3.92
N ILE A 87 -8.26 12.18 -2.64
CA ILE A 87 -9.21 12.95 -1.82
C ILE A 87 -9.26 14.40 -2.26
N LEU A 88 -8.11 15.03 -2.54
CA LEU A 88 -8.09 16.41 -3.04
C LEU A 88 -8.80 16.54 -4.40
N ALA A 89 -8.53 15.64 -5.34
CA ALA A 89 -9.18 15.61 -6.65
C ALA A 89 -10.70 15.43 -6.54
N ALA A 90 -11.14 14.54 -5.64
CA ALA A 90 -12.57 14.31 -5.39
C ALA A 90 -13.23 15.54 -4.73
N ALA A 91 -12.56 16.15 -3.74
CA ALA A 91 -13.06 17.36 -3.06
C ALA A 91 -13.22 18.54 -4.04
N GLN A 92 -12.20 18.83 -4.86
CA GLN A 92 -12.27 19.86 -5.88
C GLN A 92 -13.41 19.59 -6.89
N SER A 93 -13.54 18.34 -7.36
CA SER A 93 -14.61 17.95 -8.27
C SER A 93 -16.01 18.09 -7.64
N THR A 94 -16.14 17.85 -6.35
CA THR A 94 -17.38 18.02 -5.59
C THR A 94 -17.72 19.50 -5.44
N LEU A 95 -16.74 20.36 -5.14
CA LEU A 95 -16.93 21.81 -5.06
C LEU A 95 -17.32 22.40 -6.43
N CYS A 96 -16.70 21.95 -7.51
CA CYS A 96 -17.08 22.34 -8.88
C CYS A 96 -18.54 21.99 -9.18
N LYS A 97 -18.97 20.77 -8.83
CA LYS A 97 -20.38 20.33 -9.01
C LYS A 97 -21.37 21.16 -8.17
N ARG A 98 -20.93 21.70 -7.03
CA ARG A 98 -21.74 22.62 -6.19
C ARG A 98 -21.76 24.03 -6.73
N GLY A 99 -20.99 24.33 -7.80
CA GLY A 99 -20.91 25.67 -8.38
C GLY A 99 -20.05 26.65 -7.58
N THR A 100 -19.14 26.15 -6.73
CA THR A 100 -18.23 27.00 -5.95
C THR A 100 -17.19 27.62 -6.88
N GLU A 101 -17.10 28.94 -6.89
CA GLU A 101 -16.12 29.66 -7.71
C GLU A 101 -14.68 29.28 -7.36
N GLY A 102 -13.81 29.26 -8.36
CA GLY A 102 -12.37 28.95 -8.20
C GLY A 102 -12.02 27.46 -8.20
N PHE A 103 -13.00 26.54 -8.28
CA PHE A 103 -12.74 25.11 -8.35
C PHE A 103 -13.21 24.52 -9.68
N GLN A 104 -12.38 23.63 -10.23
CA GLN A 104 -12.67 22.87 -11.45
C GLN A 104 -12.75 21.38 -11.14
N SER A 105 -13.47 20.64 -11.96
CA SER A 105 -13.47 19.18 -11.87
C SER A 105 -12.11 18.65 -12.29
N VAL A 106 -11.61 17.66 -11.56
CA VAL A 106 -10.29 17.05 -11.80
C VAL A 106 -10.44 15.72 -12.52
N THR A 107 -9.69 15.55 -13.60
CA THR A 107 -9.55 14.27 -14.32
C THR A 107 -8.13 13.75 -14.14
N PRO A 108 -7.89 12.78 -13.25
CA PRO A 108 -6.59 12.17 -13.08
C PRO A 108 -6.30 11.15 -14.18
N ILE A 109 -5.09 11.17 -14.73
CA ILE A 109 -4.57 10.22 -15.73
C ILE A 109 -3.32 9.62 -15.15
N VAL A 110 -3.39 8.35 -14.76
CA VAL A 110 -2.28 7.68 -14.07
C VAL A 110 -1.44 6.88 -15.06
N ILE A 111 -0.13 7.10 -15.03
CA ILE A 111 0.86 6.42 -15.85
C ILE A 111 1.91 5.83 -14.92
N SER A 112 2.35 4.59 -15.19
CA SER A 112 3.52 4.00 -14.54
C SER A 112 4.70 3.96 -15.53
N PRO A 113 5.64 4.92 -15.45
CA PRO A 113 6.70 5.03 -16.46
C PRO A 113 7.64 3.83 -16.51
N LYS A 114 7.76 3.11 -15.39
CA LYS A 114 8.61 1.91 -15.30
C LYS A 114 7.97 0.63 -15.83
N SER A 115 6.68 0.66 -16.16
CA SER A 115 5.97 -0.50 -16.71
C SER A 115 6.14 -0.64 -18.23
N VAL A 116 6.73 0.35 -18.88
CA VAL A 116 6.92 0.43 -20.34
C VAL A 116 8.33 0.87 -20.68
N GLU A 117 8.78 0.60 -21.91
CA GLU A 117 10.05 1.08 -22.41
C GLU A 117 9.98 2.58 -22.79
N LEU A 118 11.13 3.24 -22.93
CA LEU A 118 11.17 4.67 -23.25
C LEU A 118 10.51 4.98 -24.60
N ASP A 119 10.70 4.11 -25.57
CA ASP A 119 10.13 4.23 -26.91
C ASP A 119 8.61 4.10 -26.88
N GLU A 120 8.08 3.24 -26.01
CA GLU A 120 6.63 3.11 -25.79
C GLU A 120 6.07 4.29 -24.98
N LEU A 121 6.89 4.88 -24.08
CA LEU A 121 6.47 6.01 -23.26
C LEU A 121 6.41 7.31 -24.07
N TYR A 122 7.49 7.67 -24.74
CA TYR A 122 7.62 8.95 -25.46
C TYR A 122 7.28 8.85 -26.94
N GLY A 123 7.48 7.70 -27.54
CA GLY A 123 7.39 7.43 -28.96
C GLY A 123 8.74 7.16 -29.60
N ALA A 124 8.72 6.51 -30.75
CA ALA A 124 9.90 6.16 -31.52
C ALA A 124 9.62 6.14 -33.03
N TYR A 125 10.69 6.18 -33.82
CA TYR A 125 10.62 5.91 -35.26
C TYR A 125 10.50 4.40 -35.49
N ASP A 126 9.56 3.99 -36.31
CA ASP A 126 9.48 2.61 -36.79
C ASP A 126 10.76 2.30 -37.64
N LEU A 127 11.46 1.26 -37.26
CA LEU A 127 12.75 0.91 -37.91
C LEU A 127 12.61 0.49 -39.36
N ALA A 128 11.44 0.07 -39.81
CA ALA A 128 11.19 -0.36 -41.20
C ALA A 128 10.63 0.76 -42.07
N THR A 129 9.70 1.56 -41.55
CA THR A 129 9.04 2.62 -42.32
C THR A 129 9.61 4.01 -42.10
N PHE A 130 10.43 4.19 -41.04
CA PHE A 130 10.91 5.49 -40.55
C PHE A 130 9.78 6.49 -40.23
N GLU A 131 8.56 6.00 -40.00
CA GLU A 131 7.44 6.82 -39.54
C GLU A 131 7.50 6.94 -38.01
N TRP A 132 7.17 8.14 -37.56
CA TRP A 132 7.06 8.39 -36.13
C TRP A 132 5.78 7.76 -35.55
N LYS A 133 5.91 7.02 -34.46
CA LYS A 133 4.79 6.53 -33.65
C LYS A 133 4.82 7.21 -32.29
N ASP A 134 3.70 7.87 -31.94
CA ASP A 134 3.56 8.48 -30.62
C ASP A 134 3.53 7.40 -29.53
N GLY A 135 4.18 7.69 -28.42
CA GLY A 135 4.11 6.88 -27.22
C GLY A 135 2.88 7.22 -26.37
N ILE A 136 2.76 6.53 -25.25
CA ILE A 136 1.64 6.71 -24.31
C ILE A 136 1.62 8.15 -23.80
N LEU A 137 2.75 8.66 -23.33
CA LEU A 137 2.85 9.99 -22.75
C LEU A 137 2.62 11.09 -23.78
N SER A 138 3.23 10.99 -24.94
CA SER A 138 3.06 11.97 -26.02
C SER A 138 1.60 12.03 -26.49
N THR A 139 0.93 10.88 -26.61
CA THR A 139 -0.49 10.80 -26.95
C THR A 139 -1.36 11.48 -25.88
N ILE A 140 -1.12 11.18 -24.60
CA ILE A 140 -1.85 11.80 -23.49
C ILE A 140 -1.65 13.31 -23.46
N PHE A 141 -0.41 13.79 -23.65
CA PHE A 141 -0.11 15.22 -23.66
C PHE A 141 -0.80 15.93 -24.81
N LYS A 142 -0.78 15.37 -26.05
CA LYS A 142 -1.50 15.91 -27.19
C LYS A 142 -3.01 16.01 -26.92
N GLN A 143 -3.63 14.91 -26.45
CA GLN A 143 -5.04 14.86 -26.11
C GLN A 143 -5.43 15.88 -25.01
N CYS A 144 -4.61 15.97 -23.95
CA CYS A 144 -4.86 16.92 -22.88
C CYS A 144 -4.67 18.38 -23.31
N SER A 145 -3.73 18.64 -24.20
CA SER A 145 -3.45 19.98 -24.72
C SER A 145 -4.55 20.46 -25.67
N GLU A 146 -5.18 19.56 -26.43
CA GLU A 146 -6.24 19.84 -27.39
C GLU A 146 -7.63 19.87 -26.76
N ASP A 147 -7.79 19.27 -25.56
CA ASP A 147 -9.11 19.22 -24.90
C ASP A 147 -9.45 20.55 -24.22
N GLU A 148 -10.39 21.27 -24.79
CA GLU A 148 -10.88 22.59 -24.33
C GLU A 148 -11.86 22.52 -23.15
N LYS A 149 -12.21 21.34 -22.66
CA LYS A 149 -13.14 21.22 -21.53
C LYS A 149 -12.58 21.93 -20.29
N PRO A 150 -13.45 22.63 -19.52
CA PRO A 150 -13.02 23.33 -18.31
C PRO A 150 -12.80 22.37 -17.13
N THR A 151 -11.90 21.41 -17.33
CA THR A 151 -11.51 20.42 -16.32
C THR A 151 -10.02 20.47 -16.11
N GLU A 152 -9.58 20.37 -14.88
CA GLU A 152 -8.16 20.17 -14.59
C GLU A 152 -7.73 18.74 -14.93
N LYS A 153 -6.66 18.60 -15.65
CA LYS A 153 -6.09 17.31 -16.08
C LYS A 153 -4.80 17.07 -15.29
N TRP A 154 -4.86 16.10 -14.38
CA TRP A 154 -3.69 15.74 -13.60
C TRP A 154 -3.03 14.53 -14.22
N VAL A 155 -1.86 14.72 -14.82
CA VAL A 155 -1.04 13.62 -15.33
C VAL A 155 -0.18 13.13 -14.17
N LEU A 156 -0.51 11.95 -13.66
CA LEU A 156 0.16 11.32 -12.52
C LEU A 156 1.15 10.26 -12.98
N PHE A 157 2.37 10.39 -12.49
CA PHE A 157 3.43 9.42 -12.70
C PHE A 157 3.59 8.61 -11.42
N ASP A 158 3.06 7.39 -11.41
CA ASP A 158 3.10 6.48 -10.26
C ASP A 158 4.24 5.49 -10.44
N GLY A 159 5.29 5.68 -9.66
CA GLY A 159 6.45 4.79 -9.67
C GLY A 159 7.77 5.47 -9.30
N PRO A 160 8.85 4.68 -9.25
CA PRO A 160 10.18 5.20 -8.94
C PRO A 160 10.67 6.16 -10.02
N ILE A 161 11.28 7.24 -9.57
CA ILE A 161 11.97 8.17 -10.47
C ILE A 161 13.28 7.52 -10.92
N ASP A 162 13.57 7.67 -12.21
CA ASP A 162 14.77 7.20 -12.86
C ASP A 162 15.28 8.29 -13.81
N ALA A 163 16.58 8.52 -13.83
CA ALA A 163 17.21 9.53 -14.66
C ALA A 163 16.82 9.41 -16.14
N MET A 164 16.69 8.17 -16.64
CA MET A 164 16.42 7.91 -18.06
C MET A 164 15.11 8.54 -18.55
N TRP A 165 14.00 8.38 -17.80
CA TRP A 165 12.73 8.94 -18.26
C TRP A 165 12.45 10.35 -17.74
N ILE A 166 12.93 10.70 -16.52
CA ILE A 166 12.61 12.01 -15.94
C ILE A 166 13.39 13.16 -16.61
N GLU A 167 14.59 12.91 -17.13
CA GLU A 167 15.39 13.94 -17.79
C GLU A 167 14.72 14.49 -19.04
N SER A 168 14.00 13.66 -19.80
CA SER A 168 13.21 14.10 -20.94
C SER A 168 12.05 15.02 -20.56
N MET A 169 11.62 15.00 -19.29
CA MET A 169 10.59 15.87 -18.74
C MET A 169 11.11 17.24 -18.30
N ASN A 170 12.43 17.45 -18.22
CA ASN A 170 12.99 18.67 -17.68
C ASN A 170 12.48 19.94 -18.40
N SER A 171 12.29 19.89 -19.71
CA SER A 171 11.80 21.02 -20.50
C SER A 171 10.33 21.39 -20.18
N VAL A 172 9.50 20.42 -19.85
CA VAL A 172 8.11 20.66 -19.46
C VAL A 172 7.97 21.02 -17.98
N MET A 173 8.92 20.59 -17.14
CA MET A 173 8.96 20.96 -15.73
C MET A 173 9.46 22.37 -15.50
N ASP A 174 10.23 22.93 -16.44
CA ASP A 174 10.68 24.33 -16.43
C ASP A 174 9.55 25.30 -16.77
N ASP A 175 9.82 26.59 -16.59
CA ASP A 175 8.90 27.68 -16.91
C ASP A 175 8.49 27.71 -18.39
N ASN A 176 9.24 27.05 -19.28
CA ASN A 176 8.88 26.88 -20.69
C ASN A 176 7.60 26.07 -20.89
N LYS A 177 7.31 25.13 -19.99
CA LYS A 177 6.10 24.28 -20.02
C LYS A 177 5.87 23.57 -21.35
N ILE A 178 6.93 23.07 -21.98
CA ILE A 178 6.86 22.42 -23.29
C ILE A 178 7.53 21.04 -23.20
N LEU A 179 6.78 19.99 -23.51
CA LEU A 179 7.34 18.66 -23.73
C LEU A 179 7.92 18.61 -25.15
N THR A 180 9.21 18.38 -25.26
CA THR A 180 9.89 18.25 -26.56
C THR A 180 10.20 16.78 -26.82
N LEU A 181 9.71 16.24 -27.92
CA LEU A 181 9.95 14.86 -28.36
C LEU A 181 11.18 14.76 -29.28
N ILE A 182 11.69 13.56 -29.47
CA ILE A 182 12.88 13.28 -30.30
C ILE A 182 12.61 13.63 -31.77
N ASN A 183 11.36 13.50 -32.25
CA ASN A 183 10.97 13.89 -33.61
C ASN A 183 10.92 15.41 -33.83
N GLY A 184 11.15 16.20 -32.80
CA GLY A 184 11.07 17.67 -32.83
C GLY A 184 9.70 18.26 -32.49
N ASP A 185 8.69 17.43 -32.26
CA ASP A 185 7.38 17.91 -31.80
C ASP A 185 7.50 18.60 -30.44
N ARG A 186 6.79 19.71 -30.29
CA ARG A 186 6.77 20.54 -29.08
C ARG A 186 5.34 20.67 -28.59
N ILE A 187 4.99 19.95 -27.54
CA ILE A 187 3.65 19.88 -26.97
C ILE A 187 3.56 20.80 -25.74
N PRO A 188 2.75 21.85 -25.77
CA PRO A 188 2.63 22.77 -24.63
C PRO A 188 1.84 22.14 -23.47
N LEU A 189 2.26 22.40 -22.25
CA LEU A 189 1.49 22.16 -21.05
C LEU A 189 0.52 23.35 -20.85
N THR A 190 -0.76 23.11 -20.99
CA THR A 190 -1.79 24.13 -20.82
C THR A 190 -2.03 24.48 -19.36
N THR A 191 -2.70 25.59 -19.09
CA THR A 191 -3.02 26.03 -17.72
C THR A 191 -3.95 25.08 -16.97
N SER A 192 -4.70 24.24 -17.71
CA SER A 192 -5.56 23.19 -17.16
C SER A 192 -4.83 21.90 -16.82
N MET A 193 -3.55 21.77 -17.20
CA MET A 193 -2.73 20.59 -16.95
C MET A 193 -1.82 20.77 -15.74
N SER A 194 -1.68 19.72 -14.95
CA SER A 194 -0.71 19.62 -13.83
C SER A 194 -0.02 18.27 -13.86
N LEU A 195 1.29 18.28 -13.59
CA LEU A 195 2.08 17.07 -13.46
C LEU A 195 2.20 16.70 -11.99
N VAL A 196 1.92 15.47 -11.64
CA VAL A 196 2.04 14.95 -10.28
C VAL A 196 2.86 13.68 -10.30
N PHE A 197 3.91 13.62 -9.50
CA PHE A 197 4.78 12.45 -9.38
C PHE A 197 4.54 11.83 -8.00
N GLU A 198 4.26 10.54 -7.96
CA GLU A 198 4.17 9.76 -6.75
C GLU A 198 5.35 8.81 -6.68
N THR A 199 6.26 9.04 -5.73
CA THR A 199 7.51 8.27 -5.62
C THR A 199 7.88 7.98 -4.17
N GLN A 200 8.72 6.98 -3.97
CA GLN A 200 9.24 6.66 -2.64
C GLN A 200 10.37 7.63 -2.25
N ASP A 201 11.34 7.85 -3.12
CA ASP A 201 12.47 8.72 -2.87
C ASP A 201 12.95 9.42 -4.15
N LEU A 202 13.91 10.33 -3.98
CA LEU A 202 14.49 11.15 -5.05
C LEU A 202 16.00 10.92 -5.21
N ARG A 203 16.54 9.80 -4.72
CA ARG A 203 18.00 9.55 -4.69
C ARG A 203 18.64 9.53 -6.08
N VAL A 204 17.88 9.12 -7.08
CA VAL A 204 18.34 9.00 -8.47
C VAL A 204 18.06 10.25 -9.29
N ALA A 205 17.20 11.15 -8.79
CA ALA A 205 16.84 12.38 -9.48
C ALA A 205 17.99 13.40 -9.39
N SER A 206 18.22 14.11 -10.48
CA SER A 206 19.21 15.21 -10.48
C SER A 206 18.71 16.37 -9.59
N PRO A 207 19.63 17.11 -8.95
CA PRO A 207 19.26 18.32 -8.19
C PRO A 207 18.47 19.32 -9.03
N ALA A 208 18.77 19.40 -10.32
CA ALA A 208 18.07 20.24 -11.28
C ALA A 208 16.60 19.85 -11.41
N THR A 209 16.30 18.57 -11.52
CA THR A 209 14.92 18.04 -11.60
C THR A 209 14.16 18.33 -10.30
N VAL A 210 14.78 18.07 -9.14
CA VAL A 210 14.16 18.29 -7.83
C VAL A 210 13.84 19.76 -7.57
N SER A 211 14.69 20.70 -8.04
CA SER A 211 14.47 22.15 -7.82
C SER A 211 13.30 22.72 -8.64
N ARG A 212 12.93 22.07 -9.74
CA ARG A 212 11.83 22.49 -10.63
C ARG A 212 10.46 22.14 -10.09
N ALA A 213 10.36 21.08 -9.30
CA ALA A 213 9.09 20.60 -8.77
C ALA A 213 8.76 21.22 -7.40
N GLY A 214 7.48 21.41 -7.16
CA GLY A 214 6.93 21.49 -5.80
C GLY A 214 7.06 20.12 -5.15
N MET A 215 7.43 20.04 -3.86
CA MET A 215 7.59 18.77 -3.18
C MET A 215 6.82 18.78 -1.87
N VAL A 216 6.09 17.69 -1.65
CA VAL A 216 5.42 17.39 -0.38
C VAL A 216 5.94 16.04 0.11
N TYR A 217 6.65 16.07 1.23
CA TYR A 217 7.14 14.85 1.87
C TYR A 217 6.08 14.29 2.82
N ILE A 218 5.76 13.02 2.67
CA ILE A 218 4.73 12.31 3.44
C ILE A 218 5.37 11.12 4.14
N ASP A 219 5.61 11.27 5.43
CA ASP A 219 6.19 10.23 6.26
C ASP A 219 5.12 9.22 6.71
N ALA A 220 5.32 7.94 6.39
CA ALA A 220 4.41 6.88 6.80
C ALA A 220 4.35 6.70 8.33
N ALA A 221 5.47 6.99 9.02
CA ALA A 221 5.53 6.90 10.48
C ALA A 221 4.64 7.93 11.18
N GLU A 222 4.43 9.11 10.58
CA GLU A 222 3.56 10.16 11.12
C GLU A 222 2.07 9.83 11.00
N LEU A 223 1.69 9.07 9.97
CA LEU A 223 0.30 8.64 9.78
C LEU A 223 -0.08 7.55 10.79
N GLY A 224 0.86 6.66 11.14
CA GLY A 224 0.63 5.54 12.01
C GLY A 224 -0.26 4.45 11.38
N TRP A 225 -0.22 3.26 11.93
CA TRP A 225 -1.06 2.13 11.50
C TRP A 225 -2.49 2.20 12.07
N GLU A 226 -2.68 2.90 13.17
CA GLU A 226 -3.97 3.02 13.88
C GLU A 226 -5.04 3.67 13.01
N CYS A 227 -4.64 4.63 12.18
CA CYS A 227 -5.52 5.28 11.21
C CYS A 227 -6.13 4.27 10.23
N TYR A 228 -5.32 3.31 9.76
CA TYR A 228 -5.78 2.23 8.90
C TYR A 228 -6.72 1.27 9.62
N VAL A 229 -6.37 0.85 10.84
CA VAL A 229 -7.17 -0.06 11.67
C VAL A 229 -8.54 0.54 11.97
N ASN A 230 -8.61 1.80 12.37
CA ASN A 230 -9.87 2.47 12.62
C ASN A 230 -10.74 2.51 11.35
N SER A 231 -10.14 2.81 10.19
CA SER A 231 -10.85 2.76 8.91
C SER A 231 -11.31 1.34 8.54
N TRP A 232 -10.51 0.33 8.86
CA TRP A 232 -10.86 -1.08 8.65
C TRP A 232 -12.01 -1.51 9.58
N LEU A 233 -11.97 -1.14 10.85
CA LEU A 233 -13.06 -1.40 11.81
C LEU A 233 -14.37 -0.77 11.36
N ASP A 234 -14.35 0.49 10.92
CA ASP A 234 -15.52 1.21 10.42
C ASP A 234 -16.13 0.56 9.17
N ARG A 235 -15.31 -0.04 8.31
CA ARG A 235 -15.79 -0.74 7.11
C ARG A 235 -16.32 -2.13 7.39
N THR A 236 -15.63 -2.87 8.27
CA THR A 236 -15.91 -4.28 8.53
C THR A 236 -17.08 -4.46 9.48
N PHE A 237 -17.21 -3.59 10.48
CA PHE A 237 -18.21 -3.69 11.54
C PHE A 237 -19.14 -2.46 11.58
N GLU A 238 -19.54 -1.96 10.41
CA GLU A 238 -20.33 -0.72 10.27
C GLU A 238 -21.62 -0.67 11.13
N SER A 239 -22.27 -1.81 11.33
CA SER A 239 -23.55 -1.91 12.03
C SER A 239 -23.47 -2.62 13.39
N ASP A 240 -22.28 -3.01 13.85
CA ASP A 240 -22.08 -3.76 15.09
C ASP A 240 -20.98 -3.12 15.95
N GLU A 241 -21.39 -2.08 16.70
CA GLU A 241 -20.47 -1.32 17.55
C GLU A 241 -19.85 -2.16 18.67
N GLU A 242 -20.57 -3.17 19.18
CA GLU A 242 -20.07 -4.10 20.20
C GLU A 242 -18.89 -4.92 19.65
N THR A 243 -19.08 -5.50 18.47
CA THR A 243 -18.01 -6.28 17.81
C THR A 243 -16.84 -5.39 17.40
N LYS A 244 -17.10 -4.16 16.98
CA LYS A 244 -16.07 -3.17 16.66
C LYS A 244 -15.19 -2.84 17.87
N GLU A 245 -15.80 -2.55 19.02
CA GLU A 245 -15.06 -2.25 20.24
C GLU A 245 -14.29 -3.48 20.75
N LEU A 246 -14.88 -4.67 20.64
CA LEU A 246 -14.19 -5.93 20.94
C LEU A 246 -12.88 -6.06 20.14
N HIS A 247 -12.94 -5.86 18.82
CA HIS A 247 -11.75 -5.96 17.96
C HIS A 247 -10.75 -4.85 18.24
N LYS A 248 -11.21 -3.63 18.49
CA LYS A 248 -10.33 -2.52 18.88
C LYS A 248 -9.53 -2.85 20.15
N ASN A 249 -10.16 -3.52 21.11
CA ASN A 249 -9.47 -4.00 22.30
C ASN A 249 -8.39 -5.05 21.98
N PHE A 250 -8.57 -5.91 20.97
CA PHE A 250 -7.54 -6.83 20.54
C PHE A 250 -6.31 -6.10 20.00
N PHE A 251 -6.49 -5.07 19.16
CA PHE A 251 -5.36 -4.27 18.67
C PHE A 251 -4.60 -3.59 19.81
N THR A 252 -5.32 -2.95 20.73
CA THR A 252 -4.72 -2.29 21.90
C THR A 252 -3.99 -3.27 22.83
N LYS A 253 -4.51 -4.47 22.98
CA LYS A 253 -3.92 -5.50 23.85
C LYS A 253 -2.62 -6.05 23.29
N TRP A 254 -2.60 -6.33 21.97
CA TRP A 254 -1.57 -7.16 21.34
C TRP A 254 -0.59 -6.37 20.49
N VAL A 255 -1.06 -5.48 19.59
CA VAL A 255 -0.29 -5.06 18.41
C VAL A 255 0.92 -4.22 18.79
N ASP A 256 0.76 -3.16 19.57
CA ASP A 256 1.87 -2.28 19.93
C ASP A 256 3.02 -3.02 20.63
N LYS A 257 2.67 -3.89 21.56
CA LYS A 257 3.66 -4.66 22.32
C LYS A 257 4.43 -5.61 21.43
N VAL A 258 3.72 -6.27 20.52
CA VAL A 258 4.30 -7.27 19.62
C VAL A 258 5.15 -6.61 18.54
N LEU A 259 4.73 -5.49 17.96
CA LEU A 259 5.51 -4.71 16.99
C LEU A 259 6.82 -4.23 17.61
N LYS A 260 6.74 -3.60 18.77
CA LYS A 260 7.92 -3.13 19.50
C LYS A 260 8.88 -4.26 19.88
N PHE A 261 8.34 -5.40 20.32
CA PHE A 261 9.17 -6.57 20.61
C PHE A 261 9.82 -7.14 19.36
N ARG A 262 9.09 -7.21 18.24
CA ARG A 262 9.61 -7.65 16.94
C ARG A 262 10.80 -6.80 16.50
N GLU A 263 10.67 -5.49 16.59
CA GLU A 263 11.73 -4.54 16.20
C GLU A 263 12.99 -4.69 17.08
N LEU A 264 12.80 -4.74 18.40
CA LEU A 264 13.92 -4.71 19.35
C LEU A 264 14.60 -6.08 19.58
N SER A 265 13.88 -7.19 19.44
CA SER A 265 14.33 -8.50 19.93
C SER A 265 14.37 -9.60 18.86
N CYS A 266 13.79 -9.36 17.68
CA CYS A 266 13.70 -10.37 16.64
C CYS A 266 14.50 -9.98 15.40
N GLN A 267 15.03 -11.01 14.72
CA GLN A 267 15.66 -10.82 13.41
C GLN A 267 14.64 -11.02 12.29
N GLN A 268 14.57 -10.06 11.39
CA GLN A 268 13.69 -10.10 10.22
C GLN A 268 14.54 -10.33 8.97
N PRO A 269 14.45 -11.49 8.29
CA PRO A 269 15.14 -11.75 7.03
C PRO A 269 14.79 -10.75 5.92
N VAL A 270 13.53 -10.31 5.90
CA VAL A 270 13.02 -9.27 5.03
C VAL A 270 12.39 -8.19 5.90
N PRO A 271 12.92 -6.96 5.90
CA PRO A 271 12.34 -5.87 6.66
C PRO A 271 10.92 -5.55 6.16
N VAL A 272 9.97 -5.53 7.09
CA VAL A 272 8.57 -5.17 6.81
C VAL A 272 8.17 -4.06 7.76
N SER A 273 7.64 -2.96 7.23
CA SER A 273 7.16 -1.85 8.05
C SER A 273 6.01 -2.30 8.96
N ASP A 274 5.85 -1.65 10.09
CA ASP A 274 4.77 -1.92 11.05
C ASP A 274 3.41 -1.77 10.37
N PHE A 275 3.25 -0.74 9.56
CA PHE A 275 2.03 -0.49 8.80
C PHE A 275 1.68 -1.69 7.90
N ASN A 276 2.63 -2.18 7.09
CA ASN A 276 2.40 -3.34 6.21
C ASN A 276 2.08 -4.62 6.98
N ALA A 277 2.73 -4.83 8.11
CA ALA A 277 2.47 -5.99 8.96
C ALA A 277 1.04 -5.96 9.52
N VAL A 278 0.56 -4.78 9.94
CA VAL A 278 -0.81 -4.59 10.43
C VAL A 278 -1.86 -4.69 9.32
N VAL A 279 -1.57 -4.15 8.12
CA VAL A 279 -2.43 -4.35 6.94
C VAL A 279 -2.58 -5.84 6.61
N THR A 280 -1.48 -6.59 6.69
CA THR A 280 -1.49 -8.05 6.48
C THR A 280 -2.29 -8.75 7.56
N LEU A 281 -2.18 -8.32 8.84
CA LEU A 281 -2.99 -8.82 9.94
C LEU A 281 -4.49 -8.67 9.67
N CYS A 282 -4.94 -7.47 9.32
CA CYS A 282 -6.34 -7.20 8.98
C CYS A 282 -6.79 -8.04 7.78
N SER A 283 -5.97 -8.12 6.73
CA SER A 283 -6.29 -8.88 5.52
C SER A 283 -6.38 -10.40 5.78
N LEU A 284 -5.49 -10.94 6.62
CA LEU A 284 -5.54 -12.35 7.00
C LEU A 284 -6.75 -12.65 7.87
N TYR A 285 -7.04 -11.78 8.84
CA TYR A 285 -8.22 -11.92 9.68
C TYR A 285 -9.51 -11.92 8.87
N ASP A 286 -9.68 -10.95 7.95
CA ASP A 286 -10.82 -10.91 7.02
C ASP A 286 -10.92 -12.18 6.16
N SER A 287 -9.76 -12.68 5.70
CA SER A 287 -9.70 -13.88 4.87
C SER A 287 -10.10 -15.13 5.65
N LEU A 288 -9.65 -15.25 6.89
CA LEU A 288 -10.07 -16.32 7.81
C LEU A 288 -11.58 -16.28 8.07
N CYS A 289 -12.12 -15.10 8.36
CA CYS A 289 -13.56 -14.92 8.59
C CYS A 289 -14.42 -15.30 7.36
N LYS A 290 -13.90 -15.12 6.16
CA LYS A 290 -14.59 -15.51 4.91
C LYS A 290 -14.52 -17.01 4.64
N VAL A 291 -13.38 -17.63 4.92
CA VAL A 291 -13.14 -19.05 4.64
C VAL A 291 -13.76 -19.93 5.71
N GLU A 292 -13.68 -19.54 6.98
CA GLU A 292 -14.25 -20.28 8.10
C GLU A 292 -15.76 -19.98 8.24
N THR A 293 -16.59 -20.68 7.50
CA THR A 293 -18.05 -20.45 7.44
C THR A 293 -18.75 -20.68 8.78
N SER A 294 -18.14 -21.42 9.71
CA SER A 294 -18.60 -21.63 11.08
C SER A 294 -18.36 -20.42 12.00
N PHE A 295 -17.49 -19.48 11.60
CA PHE A 295 -17.21 -18.27 12.38
C PHE A 295 -18.28 -17.21 12.12
N ARG A 296 -19.39 -17.32 12.88
CA ARG A 296 -20.48 -16.34 12.86
C ARG A 296 -20.96 -16.08 14.28
N LYS A 297 -21.23 -14.79 14.58
CA LYS A 297 -21.71 -14.37 15.91
C LYS A 297 -22.96 -15.13 16.33
N ASP A 298 -23.91 -15.32 15.41
CA ASP A 298 -25.16 -16.06 15.67
C ASP A 298 -24.92 -17.54 15.97
N SER A 299 -23.90 -18.16 15.37
CA SER A 299 -23.60 -19.58 15.55
C SER A 299 -22.79 -19.85 16.82
N LEU A 300 -21.94 -18.94 17.22
CA LEU A 300 -21.01 -19.09 18.35
C LEU A 300 -21.59 -18.53 19.66
N GLY A 301 -22.57 -17.63 19.58
CA GLY A 301 -23.20 -17.06 20.76
C GLY A 301 -22.19 -16.48 21.76
N GLY A 302 -22.20 -16.94 23.00
CA GLY A 302 -21.30 -16.48 24.07
C GLY A 302 -19.80 -16.79 23.84
N ASP A 303 -19.49 -17.78 23.00
CA ASP A 303 -18.09 -18.17 22.69
C ASP A 303 -17.46 -17.28 21.62
N TYR A 304 -18.23 -16.41 20.95
CA TYR A 304 -17.76 -15.58 19.85
C TYR A 304 -16.51 -14.76 20.22
N ALA A 305 -16.51 -14.07 21.35
CA ALA A 305 -15.38 -13.25 21.77
C ALA A 305 -14.08 -14.06 21.96
N SER A 306 -14.20 -15.25 22.56
CA SER A 306 -13.05 -16.15 22.77
C SER A 306 -12.51 -16.70 21.46
N VAL A 307 -13.37 -17.13 20.55
CA VAL A 307 -12.97 -17.63 19.22
C VAL A 307 -12.36 -16.49 18.38
N ALA A 308 -12.97 -15.31 18.41
CA ALA A 308 -12.49 -14.14 17.70
C ALA A 308 -11.08 -13.73 18.13
N GLU A 309 -10.80 -13.74 19.44
CA GLU A 309 -9.47 -13.43 19.97
C GLU A 309 -8.42 -14.46 19.54
N LYS A 310 -8.76 -15.75 19.59
CA LYS A 310 -7.87 -16.82 19.13
C LYS A 310 -7.60 -16.72 17.62
N MET A 311 -8.62 -16.40 16.81
CA MET A 311 -8.45 -16.15 15.39
C MET A 311 -7.58 -14.92 15.13
N PHE A 312 -7.77 -13.86 15.91
CA PHE A 312 -6.93 -12.68 15.84
C PHE A 312 -5.48 -13.00 16.19
N LEU A 313 -5.24 -13.77 17.24
CA LEU A 313 -3.90 -14.22 17.63
C LEU A 313 -3.25 -15.07 16.53
N PHE A 314 -4.01 -16.00 15.93
CA PHE A 314 -3.52 -16.76 14.79
C PHE A 314 -3.13 -15.84 13.61
N ALA A 315 -4.00 -14.89 13.26
CA ALA A 315 -3.71 -13.91 12.20
C ALA A 315 -2.47 -13.06 12.54
N LEU A 316 -2.29 -12.66 13.80
CA LEU A 316 -1.14 -11.90 14.29
C LEU A 316 0.17 -12.69 14.15
N VAL A 317 0.16 -13.98 14.51
CA VAL A 317 1.32 -14.87 14.35
C VAL A 317 1.71 -15.03 12.88
N TRP A 318 0.73 -15.17 11.98
CA TRP A 318 0.97 -15.39 10.55
C TRP A 318 1.04 -14.12 9.71
N SER A 319 0.97 -12.95 10.34
CA SER A 319 1.25 -11.65 9.73
C SER A 319 2.51 -11.01 10.32
N ILE A 320 2.43 -10.46 11.52
CA ILE A 320 3.55 -9.82 12.22
C ILE A 320 4.65 -10.84 12.54
N GLY A 321 4.26 -11.98 13.11
CA GLY A 321 5.18 -13.05 13.48
C GLY A 321 5.76 -13.83 12.31
N ALA A 322 5.12 -13.83 11.14
CA ALA A 322 5.65 -14.50 9.94
C ALA A 322 6.91 -13.84 9.38
N THR A 323 7.17 -12.59 9.73
CA THR A 323 8.35 -11.83 9.27
C THR A 323 9.64 -12.18 10.01
N VAL A 324 9.54 -12.88 11.13
CA VAL A 324 10.72 -13.22 11.95
C VAL A 324 11.34 -14.57 11.53
N ASN A 325 12.66 -14.69 11.69
CA ASN A 325 13.37 -15.93 11.40
C ASN A 325 13.09 -17.02 12.46
N ASP A 326 13.39 -18.27 12.12
CA ASP A 326 13.13 -19.42 13.01
C ASP A 326 13.79 -19.28 14.39
N GLY A 327 15.00 -18.71 14.46
CA GLY A 327 15.70 -18.46 15.73
C GLY A 327 14.97 -17.49 16.65
N SER A 328 14.19 -16.56 16.07
CA SER A 328 13.42 -15.56 16.82
C SER A 328 12.00 -16.02 17.17
N ARG A 329 11.47 -17.07 16.52
CA ARG A 329 10.09 -17.56 16.77
C ARG A 329 9.83 -17.93 18.24
N LYS A 330 10.81 -18.56 18.90
CA LYS A 330 10.70 -18.89 20.34
C LYS A 330 10.61 -17.65 21.21
N LYS A 331 11.42 -16.62 20.90
CA LYS A 331 11.39 -15.34 21.63
C LYS A 331 10.05 -14.62 21.38
N PHE A 332 9.60 -14.62 20.14
CA PHE A 332 8.29 -14.04 19.76
C PHE A 332 7.13 -14.73 20.48
N ASN A 333 7.16 -16.07 20.56
CA ASN A 333 6.17 -16.83 21.33
C ASN A 333 6.19 -16.51 22.82
N ALA A 334 7.36 -16.35 23.43
CA ALA A 334 7.47 -15.93 24.82
C ALA A 334 6.79 -14.56 25.06
N CYS A 335 7.03 -13.61 24.15
CA CYS A 335 6.34 -12.31 24.21
C CYS A 335 4.80 -12.45 24.17
N LEU A 336 4.27 -13.33 23.31
CA LEU A 336 2.83 -13.57 23.27
C LEU A 336 2.29 -14.14 24.58
N THR A 337 3.01 -15.10 25.16
CA THR A 337 2.63 -15.74 26.42
C THR A 337 2.71 -14.77 27.60
N ASP A 338 3.68 -13.83 27.58
CA ASP A 338 3.82 -12.78 28.60
C ASP A 338 2.67 -11.76 28.54
N ILE A 339 2.07 -11.55 27.35
CA ILE A 339 0.92 -10.66 27.20
C ILE A 339 -0.35 -11.32 27.73
N ASP A 340 -0.59 -12.56 27.35
CA ASP A 340 -1.76 -13.33 27.82
C ASP A 340 -1.53 -14.84 27.69
N ALA A 341 -2.02 -15.58 28.66
CA ALA A 341 -1.98 -17.05 28.72
C ALA A 341 -2.86 -17.75 27.67
N ILE A 342 -3.63 -17.00 26.85
CA ILE A 342 -4.45 -17.56 25.76
C ILE A 342 -3.56 -18.16 24.63
N ALA A 343 -2.32 -17.68 24.51
CA ALA A 343 -1.37 -18.26 23.59
C ALA A 343 -0.97 -19.67 24.06
N PRO A 344 -0.76 -20.64 23.12
CA PRO A 344 -0.38 -22.00 23.48
C PRO A 344 0.90 -22.02 24.31
N ALA A 345 0.84 -22.63 25.50
CA ALA A 345 1.96 -22.72 26.43
C ALA A 345 2.98 -23.79 26.05
N THR A 346 2.57 -24.81 25.29
CA THR A 346 3.40 -25.92 24.83
C THR A 346 3.82 -25.66 23.37
N ASN A 347 5.08 -25.87 23.02
CA ASN A 347 5.62 -25.53 21.72
C ASN A 347 5.53 -24.03 21.40
N THR A 348 5.37 -23.65 20.13
CA THR A 348 5.21 -22.26 19.72
C THR A 348 3.84 -22.03 19.09
N ALA A 349 3.33 -20.82 19.10
CA ALA A 349 2.06 -20.46 18.44
C ALA A 349 2.06 -20.80 16.94
N TYR A 350 3.22 -20.98 16.31
CA TYR A 350 3.37 -21.41 14.92
C TYR A 350 3.03 -22.88 14.68
N ASP A 351 3.00 -23.70 15.73
CA ASP A 351 2.77 -25.14 15.66
C ASP A 351 1.29 -25.52 15.76
N PHE A 352 0.43 -24.51 15.89
CA PHE A 352 -1.00 -24.71 16.05
C PHE A 352 -1.82 -23.96 14.98
N TYR A 353 -2.98 -24.52 14.66
CA TYR A 353 -4.06 -23.80 13.98
C TYR A 353 -5.28 -23.72 14.91
N ILE A 354 -6.24 -22.85 14.58
CA ILE A 354 -7.48 -22.74 15.34
C ILE A 354 -8.56 -23.62 14.72
N ASP A 355 -9.22 -24.43 15.54
CA ASP A 355 -10.46 -25.12 15.23
C ASP A 355 -11.63 -24.31 15.81
N VAL A 356 -12.33 -23.60 14.95
CA VAL A 356 -13.44 -22.71 15.33
C VAL A 356 -14.56 -23.47 16.05
N ALA A 357 -14.84 -24.70 15.61
CA ALA A 357 -15.93 -25.50 16.20
C ALA A 357 -15.60 -26.00 17.62
N LYS A 358 -14.33 -26.23 17.91
CA LYS A 358 -13.86 -26.66 19.23
C LYS A 358 -13.45 -25.51 20.14
N ASN A 359 -13.38 -24.30 19.60
CA ASN A 359 -12.84 -23.14 20.29
C ASN A 359 -11.46 -23.42 20.91
N ASP A 360 -10.56 -24.08 20.16
CA ASP A 360 -9.25 -24.46 20.69
C ASP A 360 -8.14 -24.46 19.62
N PHE A 361 -6.89 -24.33 20.09
CA PHE A 361 -5.70 -24.48 19.28
C PHE A 361 -5.34 -25.96 19.11
N ILE A 362 -5.26 -26.41 17.87
CA ILE A 362 -4.94 -27.81 17.53
C ILE A 362 -3.60 -27.88 16.81
N PRO A 363 -2.72 -28.81 17.17
CA PRO A 363 -1.43 -28.98 16.49
C PRO A 363 -1.60 -29.28 14.99
N TRP A 364 -0.72 -28.69 14.17
CA TRP A 364 -0.70 -28.92 12.72
C TRP A 364 -0.48 -30.38 12.33
N ASP A 365 0.18 -31.18 13.19
CA ASP A 365 0.35 -32.62 12.95
C ASP A 365 -0.98 -33.32 12.66
N ASN A 366 -2.07 -32.89 13.29
CA ASN A 366 -3.40 -33.46 13.08
C ASN A 366 -4.01 -33.11 11.72
N ARG A 367 -3.44 -32.15 11.00
CA ARG A 367 -3.91 -31.70 9.68
C ARG A 367 -3.01 -32.15 8.54
N VAL A 368 -1.83 -32.73 8.84
CA VAL A 368 -0.92 -33.25 7.82
C VAL A 368 -1.58 -34.46 7.15
N PRO A 369 -1.77 -34.44 5.80
CA PRO A 369 -2.36 -35.55 5.10
C PRO A 369 -1.51 -36.83 5.20
N VAL A 370 -2.15 -37.99 5.37
CA VAL A 370 -1.44 -39.27 5.33
C VAL A 370 -0.97 -39.54 3.89
N TRP A 371 0.33 -39.42 3.68
CA TRP A 371 0.92 -39.63 2.37
C TRP A 371 1.22 -41.12 2.12
N ARG A 372 0.87 -41.59 0.92
CA ARG A 372 1.21 -42.95 0.46
C ARG A 372 1.78 -42.86 -0.95
N PRO A 373 2.95 -43.46 -1.22
CA PRO A 373 3.53 -43.49 -2.56
C PRO A 373 2.63 -44.24 -3.52
N GLN A 374 2.36 -43.65 -4.68
CA GLN A 374 1.65 -44.32 -5.76
C GLN A 374 2.66 -45.07 -6.64
N LYS A 375 2.35 -46.28 -7.09
CA LYS A 375 3.27 -47.15 -7.87
C LYS A 375 3.70 -46.54 -9.22
N THR A 376 2.97 -45.59 -9.72
CA THR A 376 3.21 -44.88 -11.01
C THR A 376 3.93 -43.55 -10.85
N MET A 377 4.21 -43.10 -9.62
CA MET A 377 4.90 -41.83 -9.37
C MET A 377 6.37 -41.94 -9.65
N THR A 378 6.95 -40.97 -10.37
CA THR A 378 8.39 -40.85 -10.49
C THR A 378 8.96 -40.19 -9.22
N PHE A 379 10.23 -40.42 -8.94
CA PHE A 379 10.89 -39.83 -7.74
C PHE A 379 10.76 -38.31 -7.71
N HIS A 380 10.81 -37.66 -8.87
CA HIS A 380 10.71 -36.19 -8.99
C HIS A 380 9.30 -35.64 -8.73
N ASP A 381 8.28 -36.49 -8.86
CA ASP A 381 6.89 -36.11 -8.61
C ASP A 381 6.45 -36.37 -7.16
N MET A 382 7.34 -36.99 -6.37
CA MET A 382 7.03 -37.31 -4.98
C MET A 382 7.17 -36.06 -4.09
N VAL A 383 6.04 -35.47 -3.71
CA VAL A 383 5.94 -34.39 -2.74
C VAL A 383 5.33 -34.94 -1.45
N VAL A 384 6.14 -35.07 -0.41
CA VAL A 384 5.67 -35.54 0.91
C VAL A 384 5.18 -34.36 1.72
N PRO A 385 3.92 -34.33 2.16
CA PRO A 385 3.41 -33.28 3.03
C PRO A 385 4.16 -33.28 4.37
N THR A 386 4.56 -32.11 4.80
CA THR A 386 5.16 -31.86 6.13
C THR A 386 4.30 -30.85 6.89
N VAL A 387 4.54 -30.68 8.18
CA VAL A 387 3.91 -29.62 8.97
C VAL A 387 4.12 -28.26 8.31
N ASP A 388 5.35 -27.96 7.88
CA ASP A 388 5.70 -26.69 7.22
C ASP A 388 4.93 -26.47 5.91
N THR A 389 4.86 -27.49 5.05
CA THR A 389 4.12 -27.36 3.80
C THR A 389 2.61 -27.22 4.07
N THR A 390 2.07 -27.95 5.04
CA THR A 390 0.65 -27.89 5.39
C THR A 390 0.24 -26.52 5.93
N ARG A 391 1.02 -25.96 6.87
CA ARG A 391 0.71 -24.63 7.45
C ARG A 391 0.87 -23.51 6.44
N ASN A 392 1.94 -23.55 5.62
CA ASN A 392 2.17 -22.53 4.60
C ASN A 392 1.09 -22.62 3.50
N SER A 393 0.70 -23.81 3.07
CA SER A 393 -0.43 -24.01 2.14
C SER A 393 -1.73 -23.45 2.70
N TYR A 394 -2.05 -23.71 3.97
CA TYR A 394 -3.27 -23.22 4.59
C TYR A 394 -3.37 -21.69 4.59
N VAL A 395 -2.30 -21.02 5.03
CA VAL A 395 -2.29 -19.54 5.07
C VAL A 395 -2.38 -18.95 3.67
N THR A 396 -1.61 -19.50 2.72
CA THR A 396 -1.60 -19.02 1.33
C THR A 396 -2.95 -19.28 0.64
N ASP A 397 -3.54 -20.46 0.81
CA ASP A 397 -4.85 -20.83 0.26
C ASP A 397 -5.98 -19.94 0.83
N THR A 398 -5.90 -19.60 2.12
CA THR A 398 -6.82 -18.66 2.77
C THR A 398 -6.80 -17.29 2.08
N PHE A 399 -5.62 -16.74 1.79
CA PHE A 399 -5.48 -15.49 1.05
C PHE A 399 -5.98 -15.62 -0.40
N MET A 400 -5.60 -16.68 -1.10
CA MET A 400 -6.00 -16.90 -2.51
C MET A 400 -7.51 -17.02 -2.66
N LYS A 401 -8.19 -17.78 -1.78
CA LYS A 401 -9.66 -17.89 -1.76
C LYS A 401 -10.35 -16.54 -1.52
N SER A 402 -9.69 -15.66 -0.79
CA SER A 402 -10.15 -14.29 -0.54
C SER A 402 -9.73 -13.28 -1.62
N LYS A 403 -9.06 -13.74 -2.69
CA LYS A 403 -8.53 -12.92 -3.80
C LYS A 403 -7.50 -11.87 -3.32
N VAL A 404 -6.71 -12.23 -2.33
CA VAL A 404 -5.59 -11.42 -1.82
C VAL A 404 -4.30 -11.92 -2.46
N ASN A 405 -3.46 -11.01 -2.94
CA ASN A 405 -2.17 -11.33 -3.53
C ASN A 405 -1.19 -11.86 -2.47
N VAL A 406 -0.42 -12.88 -2.84
CA VAL A 406 0.56 -13.51 -1.95
C VAL A 406 1.94 -13.48 -2.57
N LEU A 407 2.95 -13.12 -1.76
CA LEU A 407 4.35 -13.14 -2.14
C LEU A 407 5.10 -14.18 -1.28
N LEU A 408 5.63 -15.23 -1.91
CA LEU A 408 6.45 -16.26 -1.25
C LEU A 408 7.92 -15.90 -1.35
N ILE A 409 8.54 -15.57 -0.22
CA ILE A 409 9.95 -15.18 -0.14
C ILE A 409 10.75 -16.25 0.63
N GLY A 410 11.95 -16.52 0.16
CA GLY A 410 12.86 -17.49 0.81
C GLY A 410 14.02 -17.86 -0.09
N ASN A 411 15.01 -18.57 0.48
CA ASN A 411 16.18 -19.03 -0.23
C ASN A 411 15.83 -20.04 -1.34
N THR A 412 16.75 -20.27 -2.27
CA THR A 412 16.62 -21.30 -3.29
C THR A 412 16.51 -22.69 -2.64
N GLY A 413 15.69 -23.58 -3.19
CA GLY A 413 15.53 -24.94 -2.68
C GLY A 413 14.58 -25.10 -1.48
N THR A 414 13.89 -24.04 -1.02
CA THR A 414 12.96 -24.10 0.13
C THR A 414 11.54 -24.56 -0.23
N GLY A 415 11.31 -25.02 -1.46
CA GLY A 415 10.02 -25.57 -1.87
C GLY A 415 8.96 -24.55 -2.30
N LYS A 416 9.29 -23.26 -2.46
CA LYS A 416 8.33 -22.20 -2.85
C LYS A 416 7.55 -22.53 -4.13
N THR A 417 8.28 -22.94 -5.17
CA THR A 417 7.68 -23.27 -6.48
C THR A 417 6.78 -24.49 -6.38
N ILE A 418 7.20 -25.52 -5.63
CA ILE A 418 6.42 -26.74 -5.41
C ILE A 418 5.12 -26.42 -4.66
N LEU A 419 5.23 -25.57 -3.61
CA LEU A 419 4.07 -25.10 -2.86
C LEU A 419 3.08 -24.37 -3.78
N ALA A 420 3.55 -23.40 -4.56
CA ALA A 420 2.72 -22.64 -5.49
C ALA A 420 2.05 -23.55 -6.54
N GLN A 421 2.82 -24.46 -7.14
CA GLN A 421 2.28 -25.41 -8.14
C GLN A 421 1.25 -26.38 -7.56
N SER A 422 1.49 -26.86 -6.33
CA SER A 422 0.50 -27.72 -5.63
C SER A 422 -0.81 -26.99 -5.43
N MET A 423 -0.74 -25.75 -4.96
CA MET A 423 -1.93 -24.94 -4.73
C MET A 423 -2.69 -24.59 -6.01
N LEU A 424 -1.97 -24.30 -7.09
CA LEU A 424 -2.60 -24.04 -8.39
C LEU A 424 -3.35 -25.28 -8.93
N LYS A 425 -2.86 -26.50 -8.67
CA LYS A 425 -3.53 -27.74 -9.06
C LYS A 425 -4.84 -27.99 -8.31
N ASP A 426 -4.94 -27.50 -7.08
CA ASP A 426 -6.10 -27.69 -6.20
C ASP A 426 -7.17 -26.61 -6.38
N LEU A 427 -6.94 -25.64 -7.31
CA LEU A 427 -7.91 -24.58 -7.60
C LEU A 427 -9.15 -25.14 -8.32
N PRO A 428 -10.35 -24.63 -8.02
CA PRO A 428 -11.57 -24.97 -8.74
C PRO A 428 -11.49 -24.59 -10.23
N ASP A 429 -12.24 -25.28 -11.08
CA ASP A 429 -12.32 -25.04 -12.54
C ASP A 429 -12.77 -23.63 -12.92
N THR A 430 -13.26 -22.85 -11.97
CA THR A 430 -13.60 -21.43 -12.14
C THR A 430 -12.38 -20.51 -12.26
N PHE A 431 -11.18 -21.03 -11.95
CA PHE A 431 -9.91 -20.30 -12.06
C PHE A 431 -9.15 -20.74 -13.31
N SER A 432 -8.63 -19.78 -14.05
CA SER A 432 -7.65 -19.99 -15.12
C SER A 432 -6.25 -19.80 -14.57
N GLN A 433 -5.32 -20.69 -14.91
CA GLN A 433 -3.93 -20.64 -14.44
C GLN A 433 -3.03 -20.09 -15.54
N LEU A 434 -2.17 -19.15 -15.18
CA LEU A 434 -1.08 -18.65 -16.00
C LEU A 434 0.21 -18.63 -15.18
N VAL A 435 1.23 -19.33 -15.66
CA VAL A 435 2.56 -19.33 -15.03
C VAL A 435 3.51 -18.54 -15.92
N VAL A 436 4.04 -17.44 -15.41
CA VAL A 436 5.00 -16.59 -16.12
C VAL A 436 6.32 -16.60 -15.35
N ASN A 437 7.39 -17.00 -16.04
CA ASN A 437 8.73 -16.96 -15.48
C ASN A 437 9.43 -15.66 -15.93
N PHE A 438 9.70 -14.77 -14.98
CA PHE A 438 10.43 -13.54 -15.25
C PHE A 438 11.93 -13.80 -15.28
N SER A 439 12.61 -13.21 -16.27
CA SER A 439 14.05 -13.14 -16.38
C SER A 439 14.49 -11.69 -16.60
N ALA A 440 15.78 -11.43 -16.56
CA ALA A 440 16.32 -10.10 -16.85
C ALA A 440 16.01 -9.61 -18.29
N ALA A 441 15.67 -10.54 -19.18
CA ALA A 441 15.32 -10.27 -20.58
C ALA A 441 13.79 -10.26 -20.83
N THR A 442 12.97 -10.35 -19.79
CA THR A 442 11.51 -10.27 -19.95
C THR A 442 11.10 -8.84 -20.25
N THR A 443 10.48 -8.62 -21.43
CA THR A 443 9.97 -7.33 -21.87
C THR A 443 8.51 -7.12 -21.45
N SER A 444 8.01 -5.89 -21.63
CA SER A 444 6.61 -5.53 -21.37
C SER A 444 5.63 -6.09 -22.42
N SER A 445 6.15 -6.56 -23.56
CA SER A 445 5.40 -7.09 -24.72
C SER A 445 5.29 -8.61 -24.71
#